data_2b1ee752fe487ae867532c6f468fe057
#
_entry.id   2b1ee752fe487ae867532c6f468fe057
#
_cell.length_a   1.000
_cell.length_b   1.000
_cell.length_c   1.000
_cell.angle_alpha   90.00
_cell.angle_beta   90.00
_cell.angle_gamma   90.00
#
_symmetry.space_group_name_H-M   'P 1'
#
loop_
_entity.id
_entity.type
_entity.pdbx_description
1 polymer ?
#
loop_
_entity_poly.entity_id
_entity_poly.type
_entity_poly.pdbx_seq_one_letter_code
_entity_poly.pdbx_strand_id
1 'polypeptide(L)'
;MRKAALLYFVFILSACAPAVVQTSTPLPKATDTATSTPTPNPSPTFTITPTPAPNGPCDNPLVPLVIGNQWKYRVTTESGEKEYNLKVLERRDSGNILMLVEFGDQDTTVQERVVCLNGAIEDFPLFVMDMLFADRLNKFMNTYHDTGLYAPSHASLAENGWVLDWKVFYLTEEGAQIKNPNGPPDLLIGPSSPINILFHMDGSQEAVTVPAGEFPQALNVTHNFTLSATLGSYGGHLTLETTQWYEPYVGLVRAQLDSASYTMGGPRLSVPMKSILELVEFTPGN
;
A
#
# COMPACT_ATOMS: atom_id res chain seq x y z
N MET A 1 41.41 -41.39 2.50
CA MET A 1 42.51 -41.02 3.39
C MET A 1 42.97 -39.62 3.03
N ARG A 2 42.67 -38.60 3.83
CA ARG A 2 43.48 -37.42 4.08
C ARG A 2 42.80 -36.60 5.16
N LYS A 3 43.57 -36.33 6.17
CA LYS A 3 43.24 -35.95 7.54
C LYS A 3 42.92 -34.48 7.70
N ALA A 4 42.17 -34.24 8.75
CA ALA A 4 41.82 -32.97 9.38
C ALA A 4 43.00 -32.06 9.68
N ALA A 5 42.72 -30.75 9.76
CA ALA A 5 43.46 -29.82 10.60
C ALA A 5 42.49 -28.79 11.19
N LEU A 6 42.27 -28.99 12.47
CA LEU A 6 41.61 -28.10 13.40
C LEU A 6 42.63 -27.02 13.80
N LEU A 7 42.29 -25.75 13.69
CA LEU A 7 43.09 -24.66 14.26
C LEU A 7 42.19 -23.80 15.15
N TYR A 8 42.32 -24.03 16.46
CA TYR A 8 41.85 -23.18 17.55
C TYR A 8 42.79 -21.96 17.67
N PHE A 9 42.25 -20.78 17.61
CA PHE A 9 42.93 -19.57 18.06
C PHE A 9 42.17 -18.98 19.25
N VAL A 10 42.76 -19.20 20.43
CA VAL A 10 42.33 -18.51 21.68
C VAL A 10 43.18 -17.25 21.81
N PHE A 11 42.54 -16.09 21.78
CA PHE A 11 43.18 -14.84 22.17
C PHE A 11 42.62 -14.39 23.52
N ILE A 12 43.45 -14.50 24.54
CA ILE A 12 43.29 -13.90 25.86
C ILE A 12 44.01 -12.56 25.82
N LEU A 13 43.30 -11.46 25.91
CA LEU A 13 43.91 -10.14 26.16
C LEU A 13 43.40 -9.59 27.48
N SER A 14 44.27 -9.69 28.46
CA SER A 14 44.16 -8.99 29.76
C SER A 14 44.56 -7.54 29.55
N ALA A 15 43.67 -6.58 29.79
CA ALA A 15 44.00 -5.14 29.84
C ALA A 15 43.81 -4.65 31.28
N CYS A 16 44.94 -4.32 31.93
CA CYS A 16 44.96 -3.55 33.15
C CYS A 16 44.66 -2.07 32.82
N ALA A 17 43.63 -1.50 33.44
CA ALA A 17 43.36 -0.07 33.38
C ALA A 17 43.93 0.64 34.65
N PRO A 18 44.65 1.75 34.50
CA PRO A 18 45.07 2.56 35.68
C PRO A 18 43.91 3.39 36.21
N ALA A 19 43.78 3.43 37.53
CA ALA A 19 42.83 4.26 38.26
C ALA A 19 43.18 5.75 38.11
N VAL A 20 42.28 6.51 37.52
CA VAL A 20 42.39 7.98 37.47
C VAL A 20 41.69 8.56 38.68
N VAL A 21 42.45 9.23 39.56
CA VAL A 21 41.92 10.00 40.67
C VAL A 21 41.30 11.30 40.10
N GLN A 22 40.00 11.41 40.18
CA GLN A 22 39.28 12.63 39.80
C GLN A 22 39.25 13.61 40.96
N THR A 23 39.93 14.73 40.81
CA THR A 23 39.84 15.89 41.70
C THR A 23 38.53 16.62 41.38
N SER A 24 37.62 16.69 42.34
CA SER A 24 36.33 17.39 42.19
C SER A 24 36.53 18.91 42.25
N THR A 25 36.39 19.56 41.09
CA THR A 25 36.28 21.03 40.98
C THR A 25 34.81 21.40 41.31
N PRO A 26 34.54 22.38 42.21
CA PRO A 26 33.17 22.79 42.51
C PRO A 26 32.52 23.45 41.28
N LEU A 27 31.39 22.94 40.90
CA LEU A 27 30.57 23.43 39.79
C LEU A 27 29.92 24.77 40.17
N PRO A 28 29.96 25.79 39.28
CA PRO A 28 29.26 27.04 39.53
C PRO A 28 27.75 26.79 39.53
N LYS A 29 27.06 27.38 40.52
CA LYS A 29 25.61 27.31 40.76
C LYS A 29 24.91 27.91 39.51
N ALA A 30 24.16 27.05 38.80
CA ALA A 30 23.38 27.49 37.67
C ALA A 30 22.23 28.41 38.15
N THR A 31 22.17 29.59 37.59
CA THR A 31 21.06 30.51 37.73
C THR A 31 19.96 30.01 36.80
N ASP A 32 18.82 29.59 37.34
CA ASP A 32 17.64 29.17 36.60
C ASP A 32 17.08 30.37 35.84
N THR A 33 17.48 30.50 34.58
CA THR A 33 16.77 31.34 33.65
C THR A 33 15.62 30.50 33.08
N ALA A 34 14.40 30.80 33.53
CA ALA A 34 13.19 30.17 32.98
C ALA A 34 13.07 30.51 31.49
N THR A 35 13.51 29.59 30.65
CA THR A 35 13.25 29.64 29.21
C THR A 35 11.80 29.24 29.01
N SER A 36 10.94 30.18 28.63
CA SER A 36 9.57 29.89 28.23
C SER A 36 9.61 28.99 26.99
N THR A 37 9.31 27.71 27.18
CA THR A 37 9.11 26.76 26.09
C THR A 37 7.91 27.25 25.27
N PRO A 38 8.04 27.53 23.96
CA PRO A 38 6.90 27.90 23.15
C PRO A 38 5.89 26.73 23.18
N THR A 39 4.68 27.02 23.63
CA THR A 39 3.55 26.08 23.56
C THR A 39 3.37 25.71 22.09
N PRO A 40 3.45 24.41 21.71
CA PRO A 40 3.19 24.02 20.34
C PRO A 40 1.80 24.50 19.94
N ASN A 41 1.74 25.28 18.85
CA ASN A 41 0.48 25.71 18.29
C ASN A 41 -0.29 24.43 17.89
N PRO A 42 -1.55 24.22 18.31
CA PRO A 42 -2.27 23.01 17.93
C PRO A 42 -2.34 23.00 16.39
N SER A 43 -1.78 21.96 15.79
CA SER A 43 -1.96 21.68 14.36
C SER A 43 -3.44 21.59 14.09
N PRO A 44 -3.99 22.21 13.03
CA PRO A 44 -5.40 22.10 12.73
C PRO A 44 -5.73 20.61 12.52
N THR A 45 -6.47 20.04 13.45
CA THR A 45 -7.05 18.70 13.30
C THR A 45 -8.17 18.84 12.28
N PHE A 46 -7.91 18.42 11.05
CA PHE A 46 -8.96 18.32 10.03
C PHE A 46 -9.83 17.12 10.38
N THR A 47 -10.92 17.36 11.09
CA THR A 47 -11.96 16.35 11.23
C THR A 47 -12.69 16.27 9.90
N ILE A 48 -12.36 15.28 9.07
CA ILE A 48 -13.10 14.99 7.85
C ILE A 48 -14.44 14.40 8.29
N THR A 49 -15.49 15.21 8.28
CA THR A 49 -16.85 14.68 8.41
C THR A 49 -17.18 14.02 7.07
N PRO A 50 -17.44 12.68 7.03
CA PRO A 50 -17.78 12.03 5.79
C PRO A 50 -19.01 12.71 5.20
N THR A 51 -18.86 13.23 3.99
CA THR A 51 -19.99 13.75 3.23
C THR A 51 -20.86 12.55 2.86
N PRO A 52 -22.18 12.56 3.15
CA PRO A 52 -23.06 11.50 2.69
C PRO A 52 -22.86 11.29 1.20
N ALA A 53 -22.59 10.05 0.79
CA ALA A 53 -22.38 9.76 -0.61
C ALA A 53 -23.59 10.17 -1.44
N PRO A 54 -23.41 10.83 -2.58
CA PRO A 54 -24.49 11.05 -3.51
C PRO A 54 -25.00 9.69 -4.00
N ASN A 55 -26.32 9.47 -3.93
CA ASN A 55 -26.98 8.27 -4.45
C ASN A 55 -26.74 8.18 -5.97
N GLY A 56 -25.68 7.55 -6.37
CA GLY A 56 -25.28 7.37 -7.75
C GLY A 56 -24.93 5.91 -8.04
N PRO A 57 -24.89 5.51 -9.31
CA PRO A 57 -24.60 4.13 -9.69
C PRO A 57 -23.18 3.66 -9.36
N CYS A 58 -22.27 4.61 -9.06
CA CYS A 58 -20.90 4.35 -8.57
C CYS A 58 -20.74 4.79 -7.10
N ASP A 59 -21.83 4.85 -6.35
CA ASP A 59 -21.86 5.14 -4.92
C ASP A 59 -21.30 3.94 -4.16
N ASN A 60 -19.99 3.93 -3.93
CA ASN A 60 -19.30 2.85 -3.26
C ASN A 60 -18.52 3.38 -2.07
N PRO A 61 -18.72 2.84 -0.85
CA PRO A 61 -18.06 3.35 0.34
C PRO A 61 -16.55 3.09 0.37
N LEU A 62 -16.07 2.05 -0.33
CA LEU A 62 -14.63 1.73 -0.37
C LEU A 62 -13.90 2.45 -1.50
N VAL A 63 -14.61 2.73 -2.61
CA VAL A 63 -14.07 3.39 -3.80
C VAL A 63 -15.05 4.46 -4.27
N PRO A 64 -15.11 5.63 -3.63
CA PRO A 64 -16.10 6.67 -3.92
C PRO A 64 -15.79 7.42 -5.22
N LEU A 65 -16.38 6.98 -6.33
CA LEU A 65 -16.14 7.53 -7.66
C LEU A 65 -17.06 8.73 -7.96
N VAL A 66 -16.92 9.80 -7.19
CA VAL A 66 -17.58 11.08 -7.46
C VAL A 66 -16.70 11.92 -8.37
N ILE A 67 -17.27 12.50 -9.43
CA ILE A 67 -16.53 13.38 -10.37
C ILE A 67 -15.88 14.51 -9.60
N GLY A 68 -14.59 14.70 -9.83
CA GLY A 68 -13.79 15.71 -9.14
C GLY A 68 -13.14 15.25 -7.85
N ASN A 69 -13.49 14.09 -7.30
CA ASN A 69 -12.74 13.53 -6.18
C ASN A 69 -11.27 13.40 -6.55
N GLN A 70 -10.40 13.80 -5.63
CA GLN A 70 -8.95 13.72 -5.79
C GLN A 70 -8.32 13.19 -4.51
N TRP A 71 -7.37 12.29 -4.67
CA TRP A 71 -6.55 11.75 -3.59
C TRP A 71 -5.09 11.99 -3.91
N LYS A 72 -4.36 12.41 -2.90
CA LYS A 72 -2.90 12.45 -2.93
C LYS A 72 -2.37 11.44 -1.95
N TYR A 73 -1.55 10.51 -2.42
CA TYR A 73 -0.94 9.47 -1.63
C TYR A 73 0.56 9.66 -1.53
N ARG A 74 1.14 9.23 -0.42
CA ARG A 74 2.56 9.05 -0.24
C ARG A 74 2.86 7.58 -0.04
N VAL A 75 3.84 7.07 -0.77
CA VAL A 75 4.35 5.72 -0.60
C VAL A 75 5.77 5.81 -0.06
N THR A 76 6.00 5.16 1.07
CA THR A 76 7.32 5.01 1.68
C THR A 76 7.80 3.58 1.45
N THR A 77 8.94 3.45 0.78
CA THR A 77 9.64 2.18 0.51
C THR A 77 11.03 2.20 1.14
N GLU A 78 11.78 1.11 0.98
CA GLU A 78 13.20 1.08 1.37
C GLU A 78 14.07 2.06 0.57
N SER A 79 13.65 2.42 -0.64
CA SER A 79 14.38 3.34 -1.54
C SER A 79 14.07 4.81 -1.30
N GLY A 80 13.03 5.12 -0.52
CA GLY A 80 12.58 6.49 -0.24
C GLY A 80 11.08 6.68 -0.37
N GLU A 81 10.67 7.90 -0.59
CA GLU A 81 9.27 8.31 -0.70
C GLU A 81 8.92 8.73 -2.12
N LYS A 82 7.69 8.41 -2.54
CA LYS A 82 7.06 8.90 -3.77
C LYS A 82 5.65 9.38 -3.49
N GLU A 83 5.20 10.37 -4.26
CA GLU A 83 3.82 10.86 -4.19
C GLU A 83 3.08 10.50 -5.48
N TYR A 84 1.80 10.15 -5.32
CA TYR A 84 0.88 9.79 -6.39
C TYR A 84 -0.41 10.57 -6.25
N ASN A 85 -1.02 10.87 -7.38
CA ASN A 85 -2.33 11.49 -7.43
C ASN A 85 -3.32 10.56 -8.13
N LEU A 86 -4.54 10.50 -7.61
CA LEU A 86 -5.67 9.83 -8.23
C LEU A 86 -6.79 10.85 -8.34
N LYS A 87 -7.44 10.95 -9.50
CA LYS A 87 -8.53 11.88 -9.77
C LYS A 87 -9.62 11.23 -10.60
N VAL A 88 -10.87 11.45 -10.22
CA VAL A 88 -12.04 11.09 -11.03
C VAL A 88 -12.34 12.22 -11.98
N LEU A 89 -12.21 11.98 -13.29
CA LEU A 89 -12.33 13.01 -14.31
C LEU A 89 -13.77 13.19 -14.80
N GLU A 90 -14.34 12.11 -15.34
CA GLU A 90 -15.65 12.18 -15.99
C GLU A 90 -16.38 10.84 -15.94
N ARG A 91 -17.69 10.90 -16.20
CA ARG A 91 -18.54 9.75 -16.39
C ARG A 91 -18.86 9.61 -17.87
N ARG A 92 -18.74 8.39 -18.40
CA ARG A 92 -19.11 8.03 -19.77
C ARG A 92 -20.17 6.92 -19.72
N ASP A 93 -21.40 7.26 -20.08
CA ASP A 93 -22.49 6.27 -20.10
C ASP A 93 -22.40 5.43 -21.39
N SER A 94 -22.14 4.13 -21.22
CA SER A 94 -22.12 3.15 -22.32
C SER A 94 -22.68 1.81 -21.83
N GLY A 95 -23.94 1.79 -21.38
CA GLY A 95 -24.62 0.57 -20.88
C GLY A 95 -24.18 0.17 -19.48
N ASN A 96 -22.89 -0.03 -19.23
CA ASN A 96 -22.26 -0.02 -17.91
C ASN A 96 -21.74 1.37 -17.63
N ILE A 97 -21.77 1.82 -16.39
CA ILE A 97 -21.27 3.13 -16.06
C ILE A 97 -19.75 3.08 -16.04
N LEU A 98 -19.16 3.79 -16.98
CA LEU A 98 -17.72 3.98 -17.07
C LEU A 98 -17.35 5.28 -16.36
N MET A 99 -16.41 5.21 -15.43
CA MET A 99 -15.72 6.38 -14.90
C MET A 99 -14.33 6.42 -15.51
N LEU A 100 -13.89 7.61 -15.92
CA LEU A 100 -12.50 7.83 -16.29
C LEU A 100 -11.77 8.36 -15.07
N VAL A 101 -10.68 7.71 -14.70
CA VAL A 101 -9.79 8.15 -13.63
C VAL A 101 -8.41 8.45 -14.17
N GLU A 102 -7.76 9.43 -13.58
CA GLU A 102 -6.38 9.79 -13.86
C GLU A 102 -5.53 9.42 -12.65
N PHE A 103 -4.45 8.70 -12.90
CA PHE A 103 -3.52 8.25 -11.88
C PHE A 103 -2.08 8.49 -12.33
N GLY A 104 -1.21 8.87 -11.41
CA GLY A 104 0.20 9.03 -11.73
C GLY A 104 1.03 9.66 -10.64
N ASP A 105 2.33 9.71 -10.89
CA ASP A 105 3.31 10.45 -10.12
C ASP A 105 3.68 11.77 -10.85
N GLN A 106 4.83 12.38 -10.46
CA GLN A 106 5.30 13.63 -11.08
C GLN A 106 5.76 13.45 -12.54
N ASP A 107 6.19 12.26 -12.91
CA ASP A 107 6.83 11.97 -14.20
C ASP A 107 5.89 11.29 -15.19
N THR A 108 4.92 10.54 -14.70
CA THR A 108 4.05 9.69 -15.51
C THR A 108 2.61 9.78 -15.03
N THR A 109 1.69 10.06 -15.93
CA THR A 109 0.25 10.06 -15.68
C THR A 109 -0.44 9.16 -16.71
N VAL A 110 -1.34 8.31 -16.25
CA VAL A 110 -2.18 7.43 -17.07
C VAL A 110 -3.65 7.73 -16.83
N GLN A 111 -4.48 7.48 -17.82
CA GLN A 111 -5.93 7.55 -17.70
C GLN A 111 -6.52 6.17 -17.92
N GLU A 112 -7.28 5.71 -16.96
CA GLU A 112 -7.83 4.37 -16.94
C GLU A 112 -9.36 4.40 -16.77
N ARG A 113 -9.99 3.31 -17.21
CA ARG A 113 -11.43 3.12 -17.11
C ARG A 113 -11.77 2.31 -15.87
N VAL A 114 -12.83 2.73 -15.20
CA VAL A 114 -13.43 2.01 -14.08
C VAL A 114 -14.86 1.67 -14.44
N VAL A 115 -15.28 0.45 -14.16
CA VAL A 115 -16.64 -0.02 -14.45
C VAL A 115 -17.41 -0.18 -13.15
N CYS A 116 -18.57 0.48 -13.07
CA CYS A 116 -19.50 0.36 -11.95
C CYS A 116 -20.82 -0.28 -12.42
N LEU A 117 -21.35 -1.19 -11.60
CA LEU A 117 -22.65 -1.78 -11.81
C LEU A 117 -23.42 -1.89 -10.49
N ASN A 118 -24.55 -1.22 -10.40
CA ASN A 118 -25.43 -1.26 -9.21
C ASN A 118 -24.70 -0.94 -7.88
N GLY A 119 -23.79 0.03 -7.90
CA GLY A 119 -22.98 0.43 -6.74
C GLY A 119 -21.79 -0.48 -6.42
N ALA A 120 -21.61 -1.58 -7.14
CA ALA A 120 -20.39 -2.37 -7.09
C ALA A 120 -19.36 -1.81 -8.09
N ILE A 121 -18.09 -1.97 -7.80
CA ILE A 121 -16.99 -1.71 -8.72
C ILE A 121 -16.53 -3.05 -9.28
N GLU A 122 -16.78 -3.28 -10.57
CA GLU A 122 -16.37 -4.51 -11.25
C GLU A 122 -14.91 -4.44 -11.66
N ASP A 123 -14.54 -3.36 -12.32
CA ASP A 123 -13.20 -3.13 -12.84
C ASP A 123 -12.61 -1.87 -12.24
N PHE A 124 -11.46 -2.00 -11.61
CA PHE A 124 -10.67 -0.89 -11.07
C PHE A 124 -9.18 -1.19 -11.29
N PRO A 125 -8.42 -0.26 -11.88
CA PRO A 125 -7.00 -0.45 -12.12
C PRO A 125 -6.23 -0.76 -10.83
N LEU A 126 -5.15 -1.52 -10.96
CA LEU A 126 -4.38 -2.01 -9.80
C LEU A 126 -3.44 -0.94 -9.21
N PHE A 127 -3.86 0.31 -9.14
CA PHE A 127 -3.05 1.45 -8.67
C PHE A 127 -2.41 1.23 -7.30
N VAL A 128 -3.12 0.56 -6.37
CA VAL A 128 -2.56 0.25 -5.05
C VAL A 128 -1.32 -0.63 -5.19
N MET A 129 -1.37 -1.61 -6.09
CA MET A 129 -0.25 -2.50 -6.34
C MET A 129 0.90 -1.75 -7.02
N ASP A 130 0.60 -0.91 -8.01
CA ASP A 130 1.59 -0.08 -8.68
C ASP A 130 2.30 0.85 -7.69
N MET A 131 1.55 1.44 -6.75
CA MET A 131 2.09 2.26 -5.68
C MET A 131 2.96 1.46 -4.70
N LEU A 132 2.48 0.30 -4.23
CA LEU A 132 3.23 -0.53 -3.28
C LEU A 132 4.53 -1.10 -3.89
N PHE A 133 4.61 -1.22 -5.21
CA PHE A 133 5.81 -1.58 -5.96
C PHE A 133 6.58 -0.40 -6.56
N ALA A 134 6.32 0.82 -6.11
CA ALA A 134 6.78 2.08 -6.72
C ALA A 134 8.27 2.13 -7.12
N ASP A 135 9.14 1.45 -6.39
CA ASP A 135 10.59 1.40 -6.62
C ASP A 135 11.06 0.12 -7.35
N ARG A 136 10.15 -0.77 -7.64
CA ARG A 136 10.44 -2.10 -8.20
C ARG A 136 9.86 -2.33 -9.58
N LEU A 137 8.70 -1.74 -9.89
CA LEU A 137 8.08 -1.83 -11.20
C LEU A 137 8.81 -0.94 -12.20
N ASN A 138 9.03 -1.47 -13.40
CA ASN A 138 9.60 -0.70 -14.49
C ASN A 138 8.57 0.19 -15.21
N LYS A 139 7.27 -0.06 -15.00
CA LYS A 139 6.12 0.70 -15.52
C LYS A 139 4.86 0.31 -14.76
N PHE A 140 3.80 1.12 -14.86
CA PHE A 140 2.48 0.73 -14.35
C PHE A 140 1.96 -0.53 -15.04
N MET A 141 1.24 -1.36 -14.28
CA MET A 141 0.69 -2.61 -14.81
C MET A 141 -0.63 -2.34 -15.52
N ASN A 142 -0.62 -2.43 -16.85
CA ASN A 142 -1.85 -2.42 -17.63
C ASN A 142 -2.53 -3.77 -17.51
N THR A 143 -3.77 -3.77 -17.06
CA THR A 143 -4.57 -4.97 -16.86
C THR A 143 -5.97 -4.81 -17.44
N TYR A 144 -6.60 -5.91 -17.77
CA TYR A 144 -8.03 -5.94 -18.07
C TYR A 144 -8.75 -6.90 -17.12
N HIS A 145 -9.93 -6.50 -16.72
CA HIS A 145 -10.81 -7.27 -15.87
C HIS A 145 -11.28 -8.53 -16.59
N ASP A 146 -11.18 -9.68 -15.91
CA ASP A 146 -11.67 -10.96 -16.40
C ASP A 146 -13.00 -11.32 -15.71
N THR A 147 -12.99 -11.47 -14.39
CA THR A 147 -14.18 -11.80 -13.61
C THR A 147 -14.11 -11.31 -12.17
N GLY A 148 -15.26 -11.26 -11.50
CA GLY A 148 -15.38 -10.92 -10.09
C GLY A 148 -15.67 -9.44 -9.84
N LEU A 149 -15.42 -8.98 -8.63
CA LEU A 149 -15.66 -7.59 -8.20
C LEU A 149 -14.41 -7.04 -7.53
N TYR A 150 -14.02 -5.81 -7.88
CA TYR A 150 -13.00 -5.07 -7.14
C TYR A 150 -13.54 -4.58 -5.78
N ALA A 151 -14.77 -4.04 -5.76
CA ALA A 151 -15.43 -3.68 -4.51
C ALA A 151 -16.93 -4.03 -4.56
N PRO A 152 -17.47 -4.72 -3.53
CA PRO A 152 -18.89 -5.00 -3.41
C PRO A 152 -19.72 -3.71 -3.25
N SER A 153 -20.99 -3.75 -3.61
CA SER A 153 -21.90 -2.63 -3.41
C SER A 153 -22.14 -2.35 -1.92
N HIS A 154 -22.52 -1.10 -1.59
CA HIS A 154 -22.92 -0.75 -0.23
C HIS A 154 -24.04 -1.67 0.31
N ALA A 155 -25.03 -2.00 -0.52
CA ALA A 155 -26.10 -2.92 -0.12
C ALA A 155 -25.56 -4.29 0.28
N SER A 156 -24.66 -4.87 -0.52
CA SER A 156 -24.02 -6.16 -0.22
C SER A 156 -23.16 -6.10 1.05
N LEU A 157 -22.41 -5.04 1.25
CA LEU A 157 -21.62 -4.85 2.48
C LEU A 157 -22.52 -4.77 3.72
N ALA A 158 -23.60 -3.98 3.65
CA ALA A 158 -24.54 -3.80 4.74
C ALA A 158 -25.32 -5.08 5.09
N GLU A 159 -25.79 -5.83 4.08
CA GLU A 159 -26.47 -7.12 4.26
C GLU A 159 -25.59 -8.15 4.98
N ASN A 160 -24.30 -8.13 4.75
CA ASN A 160 -23.34 -9.03 5.38
C ASN A 160 -22.74 -8.47 6.67
N GLY A 161 -23.23 -7.32 7.18
CA GLY A 161 -22.71 -6.71 8.40
C GLY A 161 -21.25 -6.30 8.31
N TRP A 162 -20.78 -5.96 7.09
CA TRP A 162 -19.39 -5.63 6.79
C TRP A 162 -18.39 -6.78 7.05
N VAL A 163 -18.87 -8.01 7.00
CA VAL A 163 -18.04 -9.23 7.08
C VAL A 163 -18.22 -9.99 5.77
N LEU A 164 -17.21 -9.98 4.91
CA LEU A 164 -17.33 -10.53 3.57
C LEU A 164 -15.97 -10.92 2.97
N ASP A 165 -15.98 -12.06 2.26
CA ASP A 165 -14.91 -12.46 1.35
C ASP A 165 -15.35 -12.23 -0.08
N TRP A 166 -14.49 -11.62 -0.90
CA TRP A 166 -14.75 -11.51 -2.34
C TRP A 166 -13.45 -11.60 -3.13
N LYS A 167 -13.57 -11.64 -4.44
CA LYS A 167 -12.42 -11.81 -5.33
C LYS A 167 -12.63 -11.11 -6.65
N VAL A 168 -11.50 -10.76 -7.26
CA VAL A 168 -11.43 -10.27 -8.63
C VAL A 168 -10.27 -10.92 -9.37
N PHE A 169 -10.44 -11.14 -10.66
CA PHE A 169 -9.43 -11.68 -11.57
C PHE A 169 -9.14 -10.68 -12.67
N TYR A 170 -7.86 -10.53 -12.96
CA TYR A 170 -7.37 -9.74 -14.08
C TYR A 170 -6.39 -10.56 -14.90
N LEU A 171 -6.15 -10.07 -16.13
CA LEU A 171 -5.06 -10.51 -16.97
C LEU A 171 -4.22 -9.28 -17.33
N THR A 172 -2.91 -9.42 -17.39
CA THR A 172 -2.02 -8.34 -17.83
C THR A 172 -2.18 -8.12 -19.33
N GLU A 173 -2.35 -6.89 -19.79
CA GLU A 173 -2.35 -6.55 -21.23
C GLU A 173 -0.95 -6.67 -21.82
N GLU A 174 0.01 -6.13 -21.08
CA GLU A 174 1.42 -6.12 -21.46
C GLU A 174 2.29 -6.73 -20.36
N GLY A 175 3.47 -7.20 -20.77
CA GLY A 175 4.47 -7.64 -19.82
C GLY A 175 5.01 -6.50 -18.97
N ALA A 176 5.37 -6.81 -17.72
CA ALA A 176 6.05 -5.91 -16.80
C ALA A 176 7.25 -6.62 -16.15
N GLN A 177 8.07 -5.85 -15.47
CA GLN A 177 9.25 -6.36 -14.77
C GLN A 177 9.27 -5.82 -13.34
N ILE A 178 9.42 -6.74 -12.38
CA ILE A 178 9.62 -6.39 -10.98
C ILE A 178 11.08 -6.65 -10.64
N LYS A 179 11.79 -5.60 -10.25
CA LYS A 179 13.19 -5.68 -9.86
C LYS A 179 13.36 -6.54 -8.62
N ASN A 180 14.21 -7.56 -8.73
CA ASN A 180 14.51 -8.45 -7.62
C ASN A 180 15.43 -7.76 -6.60
N PRO A 181 15.02 -7.61 -5.32
CA PRO A 181 15.84 -6.96 -4.29
C PRO A 181 17.15 -7.71 -3.98
N ASN A 182 17.18 -9.02 -4.26
CA ASN A 182 18.35 -9.85 -4.03
C ASN A 182 19.33 -9.89 -5.22
N GLY A 183 19.07 -9.06 -6.24
CA GLY A 183 19.86 -9.00 -7.48
C GLY A 183 19.29 -9.87 -8.60
N PRO A 184 19.89 -9.82 -9.80
CA PRO A 184 19.40 -10.54 -10.98
C PRO A 184 19.28 -12.06 -10.74
N PRO A 185 18.34 -12.73 -11.41
CA PRO A 185 17.39 -12.20 -12.39
C PRO A 185 16.20 -11.51 -11.74
N ASP A 186 15.61 -10.54 -12.46
CA ASP A 186 14.35 -9.90 -12.09
C ASP A 186 13.14 -10.81 -12.36
N LEU A 187 12.01 -10.51 -11.71
CA LEU A 187 10.75 -11.17 -11.98
C LEU A 187 10.13 -10.58 -13.26
N LEU A 188 9.84 -11.43 -14.22
CA LEU A 188 9.20 -11.06 -15.47
C LEU A 188 7.74 -11.50 -15.45
N ILE A 189 6.85 -10.55 -15.72
CA ILE A 189 5.42 -10.75 -15.91
C ILE A 189 5.18 -10.75 -17.40
N GLY A 190 4.66 -11.85 -17.96
CA GLY A 190 4.29 -11.91 -19.38
C GLY A 190 2.97 -11.21 -19.67
N PRO A 191 2.63 -10.96 -20.94
CA PRO A 191 1.26 -10.61 -21.34
C PRO A 191 0.32 -11.78 -21.03
N SER A 192 -0.95 -11.45 -20.77
CA SER A 192 -1.99 -12.42 -20.37
C SER A 192 -1.64 -13.24 -19.13
N SER A 193 -0.75 -12.74 -18.26
CA SER A 193 -0.46 -13.36 -16.97
C SER A 193 -1.66 -13.18 -16.03
N PRO A 194 -2.19 -14.27 -15.46
CA PRO A 194 -3.32 -14.18 -14.54
C PRO A 194 -2.91 -13.52 -13.22
N ILE A 195 -3.79 -12.63 -12.77
CA ILE A 195 -3.75 -11.98 -11.47
C ILE A 195 -5.02 -12.35 -10.72
N ASN A 196 -4.87 -12.83 -9.50
CA ASN A 196 -5.97 -13.16 -8.62
C ASN A 196 -5.85 -12.35 -7.33
N ILE A 197 -6.91 -11.66 -6.94
CA ILE A 197 -6.95 -10.90 -5.69
C ILE A 197 -8.10 -11.42 -4.87
N LEU A 198 -7.79 -11.90 -3.67
CA LEU A 198 -8.75 -12.28 -2.65
C LEU A 198 -8.79 -11.19 -1.60
N PHE A 199 -9.98 -10.75 -1.26
CA PHE A 199 -10.24 -9.74 -0.25
C PHE A 199 -10.96 -10.39 0.92
N HIS A 200 -10.59 -10.01 2.12
CA HIS A 200 -11.26 -10.40 3.35
C HIS A 200 -11.49 -9.18 4.23
N MET A 201 -12.73 -8.95 4.61
CA MET A 201 -13.14 -7.93 5.56
C MET A 201 -13.91 -8.59 6.69
N ASP A 202 -13.45 -8.44 7.91
CA ASP A 202 -14.02 -9.04 9.12
C ASP A 202 -14.91 -8.09 9.91
N GLY A 203 -15.17 -6.91 9.37
CA GLY A 203 -15.95 -5.85 10.02
C GLY A 203 -15.21 -5.11 11.13
N SER A 204 -13.93 -5.42 11.36
CA SER A 204 -13.13 -4.70 12.34
C SER A 204 -12.89 -3.26 11.90
N GLN A 205 -12.93 -2.37 12.87
CA GLN A 205 -12.62 -0.95 12.71
C GLN A 205 -11.41 -0.59 13.56
N GLU A 206 -10.52 0.19 12.99
CA GLU A 206 -9.28 0.59 13.64
C GLU A 206 -9.04 2.09 13.48
N ALA A 207 -8.51 2.71 14.52
CA ALA A 207 -8.10 4.11 14.45
C ALA A 207 -6.79 4.21 13.66
N VAL A 208 -6.82 4.95 12.55
CA VAL A 208 -5.68 5.16 11.67
C VAL A 208 -5.34 6.65 11.61
N THR A 209 -4.07 6.97 11.85
CA THR A 209 -3.53 8.32 11.68
C THR A 209 -2.60 8.35 10.49
N VAL A 210 -2.88 9.24 9.54
CA VAL A 210 -2.07 9.48 8.33
C VAL A 210 -1.90 10.99 8.12
N PRO A 211 -1.06 11.46 7.20
CA PRO A 211 -0.90 12.90 6.97
C PRO A 211 -2.19 13.67 6.68
N ALA A 212 -3.18 13.04 6.06
CA ALA A 212 -4.50 13.64 5.80
C ALA A 212 -5.34 13.85 7.06
N GLY A 213 -5.05 13.18 8.18
CA GLY A 213 -5.79 13.31 9.44
C GLY A 213 -5.96 12.01 10.20
N GLU A 214 -6.90 12.00 11.14
CA GLU A 214 -7.27 10.85 11.96
C GLU A 214 -8.58 10.25 11.48
N PHE A 215 -8.61 8.94 11.29
CA PHE A 215 -9.75 8.14 10.86
C PHE A 215 -10.05 7.11 11.95
N PRO A 216 -10.94 7.43 12.91
CA PRO A 216 -11.10 6.64 14.14
C PRO A 216 -11.78 5.29 13.92
N GLN A 217 -12.43 5.09 12.78
CA GLN A 217 -13.22 3.91 12.47
C GLN A 217 -12.93 3.35 11.07
N ALA A 218 -11.69 3.45 10.62
CA ALA A 218 -11.30 2.91 9.33
C ALA A 218 -11.51 1.39 9.29
N LEU A 219 -12.13 0.92 8.21
CA LEU A 219 -12.41 -0.49 7.96
C LEU A 219 -11.14 -1.21 7.53
N ASN A 220 -10.85 -2.33 8.15
CA ASN A 220 -9.70 -3.16 7.81
C ASN A 220 -10.09 -4.18 6.73
N VAL A 221 -9.32 -4.23 5.65
CA VAL A 221 -9.46 -5.21 4.56
C VAL A 221 -8.11 -5.83 4.29
N THR A 222 -8.00 -7.15 4.43
CA THR A 222 -6.80 -7.86 4.03
C THR A 222 -6.91 -8.34 2.58
N HIS A 223 -5.82 -8.27 1.85
CA HIS A 223 -5.75 -8.68 0.45
C HIS A 223 -4.68 -9.75 0.28
N ASN A 224 -5.03 -10.80 -0.43
CA ASN A 224 -4.06 -11.78 -0.94
C ASN A 224 -4.02 -11.66 -2.47
N PHE A 225 -2.92 -11.12 -2.95
CA PHE A 225 -2.67 -10.90 -4.38
C PHE A 225 -1.72 -11.99 -4.89
N THR A 226 -2.12 -12.68 -5.95
CA THR A 226 -1.29 -13.71 -6.60
C THR A 226 -1.14 -13.39 -8.08
N LEU A 227 0.10 -13.33 -8.55
CA LEU A 227 0.47 -13.00 -9.91
C LEU A 227 1.41 -14.08 -10.47
N SER A 228 1.11 -14.57 -11.67
CA SER A 228 2.02 -15.46 -12.40
C SER A 228 3.20 -14.67 -12.96
N ALA A 229 4.41 -15.12 -12.65
CA ALA A 229 5.65 -14.49 -13.07
C ALA A 229 6.74 -15.53 -13.34
N THR A 230 7.83 -15.11 -13.98
CA THR A 230 9.03 -15.94 -14.18
C THR A 230 10.26 -15.32 -13.53
N LEU A 231 11.10 -16.13 -12.92
CA LEU A 231 12.41 -15.75 -12.37
C LEU A 231 13.49 -16.48 -13.17
N GLY A 232 14.14 -15.78 -14.09
CA GLY A 232 15.01 -16.41 -15.09
C GLY A 232 14.23 -17.36 -15.99
N SER A 233 14.57 -18.67 -15.97
CA SER A 233 13.87 -19.72 -16.73
C SER A 233 12.76 -20.44 -15.96
N TYR A 234 12.50 -20.05 -14.72
CA TYR A 234 11.58 -20.75 -13.82
C TYR A 234 10.27 -19.98 -13.70
N GLY A 235 9.17 -20.61 -14.12
CA GLY A 235 7.81 -20.10 -13.88
C GLY A 235 7.37 -20.34 -12.45
N GLY A 236 6.53 -19.41 -11.93
CA GLY A 236 6.00 -19.51 -10.58
C GLY A 236 4.96 -18.43 -10.29
N HIS A 237 4.70 -18.22 -9.02
CA HIS A 237 3.74 -17.24 -8.55
C HIS A 237 4.39 -16.31 -7.51
N LEU A 238 4.22 -15.00 -7.74
CA LEU A 238 4.43 -13.98 -6.73
C LEU A 238 3.15 -13.86 -5.91
N THR A 239 3.24 -13.98 -4.61
CA THR A 239 2.13 -13.78 -3.68
C THR A 239 2.47 -12.61 -2.76
N LEU A 240 1.50 -11.71 -2.59
CA LEU A 240 1.60 -10.56 -1.70
C LEU A 240 0.42 -10.60 -0.74
N GLU A 241 0.70 -10.29 0.50
CA GLU A 241 -0.31 -10.07 1.52
C GLU A 241 -0.25 -8.61 1.93
N THR A 242 -1.38 -7.93 1.89
CA THR A 242 -1.48 -6.52 2.25
C THR A 242 -2.65 -6.30 3.19
N THR A 243 -2.48 -5.35 4.10
CA THR A 243 -3.56 -4.81 4.91
C THR A 243 -3.86 -3.41 4.43
N GLN A 244 -5.14 -3.12 4.22
CA GLN A 244 -5.63 -1.83 3.73
C GLN A 244 -6.72 -1.31 4.65
N TRP A 245 -6.70 -0.02 4.92
CA TRP A 245 -7.67 0.67 5.75
C TRP A 245 -8.47 1.65 4.91
N TYR A 246 -9.79 1.54 5.00
CA TYR A 246 -10.72 2.36 4.25
C TYR A 246 -11.60 3.18 5.18
N GLU A 247 -11.68 4.47 4.93
CA GLU A 247 -12.72 5.31 5.52
C GLU A 247 -13.89 5.38 4.54
N PRO A 248 -15.11 5.00 4.96
CA PRO A 248 -16.27 5.05 4.08
C PRO A 248 -16.45 6.43 3.41
N TYR A 249 -16.61 6.42 2.10
CA TYR A 249 -16.76 7.61 1.24
C TYR A 249 -15.55 8.56 1.16
N VAL A 250 -14.47 8.22 1.80
CA VAL A 250 -13.13 8.80 1.55
C VAL A 250 -12.32 7.84 0.69
N GLY A 251 -12.51 6.53 0.89
CA GLY A 251 -11.77 5.48 0.21
C GLY A 251 -10.55 5.00 0.99
N LEU A 252 -9.52 4.57 0.29
CA LEU A 252 -8.29 4.06 0.89
C LEU A 252 -7.55 5.17 1.65
N VAL A 253 -7.32 4.98 2.95
CA VAL A 253 -6.55 5.94 3.78
C VAL A 253 -5.13 5.44 4.06
N ARG A 254 -4.95 4.13 4.13
CA ARG A 254 -3.64 3.51 4.33
C ARG A 254 -3.59 2.12 3.70
N ALA A 255 -2.43 1.73 3.19
CA ALA A 255 -2.13 0.35 2.83
C ALA A 255 -0.72 -0.02 3.27
N GLN A 256 -0.54 -1.27 3.64
CA GLN A 256 0.75 -1.80 4.05
C GLN A 256 0.99 -3.15 3.37
N LEU A 257 2.19 -3.36 2.86
CA LEU A 257 2.66 -4.66 2.40
C LEU A 257 3.16 -5.47 3.60
N ASP A 258 2.42 -6.51 3.97
CA ASP A 258 2.74 -7.35 5.13
C ASP A 258 3.75 -8.43 4.79
N SER A 259 3.56 -9.08 3.63
CA SER A 259 4.49 -10.08 3.13
C SER A 259 4.54 -10.12 1.61
N ALA A 260 5.69 -10.52 1.09
CA ALA A 260 5.89 -10.86 -0.31
C ALA A 260 6.67 -12.18 -0.43
N SER A 261 6.26 -13.05 -1.34
CA SER A 261 6.93 -14.32 -1.55
C SER A 261 6.78 -14.81 -2.98
N TYR A 262 7.76 -15.59 -3.44
CA TYR A 262 7.76 -16.21 -4.75
C TYR A 262 7.86 -17.74 -4.60
N THR A 263 7.03 -18.49 -5.32
CA THR A 263 6.97 -19.94 -5.31
C THR A 263 7.24 -20.50 -6.71
N MET A 264 8.26 -21.36 -6.84
CA MET A 264 8.68 -22.00 -8.10
C MET A 264 8.47 -23.51 -8.02
N GLY A 265 7.23 -24.00 -7.87
CA GLY A 265 6.95 -25.45 -7.79
C GLY A 265 7.66 -26.19 -6.63
N GLY A 266 8.15 -25.48 -5.64
CA GLY A 266 8.94 -25.92 -4.51
C GLY A 266 8.76 -25.01 -3.29
N PRO A 267 9.80 -24.83 -2.46
CA PRO A 267 9.70 -23.98 -1.28
C PRO A 267 9.38 -22.53 -1.63
N ARG A 268 8.60 -21.90 -0.77
CA ARG A 268 8.27 -20.47 -0.83
C ARG A 268 9.50 -19.65 -0.47
N LEU A 269 9.91 -18.76 -1.36
CA LEU A 269 11.01 -17.83 -1.14
C LEU A 269 10.42 -16.49 -0.67
N SER A 270 10.85 -16.00 0.49
CA SER A 270 10.49 -14.65 0.94
C SER A 270 11.18 -13.62 0.05
N VAL A 271 10.41 -12.61 -0.36
CA VAL A 271 10.91 -11.42 -1.06
C VAL A 271 10.93 -10.29 -0.05
N PRO A 272 12.11 -9.84 0.42
CA PRO A 272 12.18 -8.76 1.40
C PRO A 272 11.73 -7.45 0.74
N MET A 273 10.57 -6.98 1.13
CA MET A 273 9.99 -5.72 0.68
C MET A 273 9.20 -5.09 1.81
N LYS A 274 9.33 -3.79 1.96
CA LYS A 274 8.50 -2.99 2.86
C LYS A 274 7.95 -1.82 2.06
N SER A 275 6.66 -1.65 2.12
CA SER A 275 5.99 -0.52 1.49
C SER A 275 4.78 -0.13 2.32
N ILE A 276 4.63 1.16 2.56
CA ILE A 276 3.49 1.75 3.24
C ILE A 276 2.99 2.88 2.35
N LEU A 277 1.70 2.87 2.09
CA LEU A 277 0.97 3.91 1.41
C LEU A 277 0.08 4.64 2.41
N GLU A 278 0.10 5.96 2.39
CA GLU A 278 -0.70 6.81 3.26
C GLU A 278 -1.38 7.93 2.47
N LEU A 279 -2.62 8.20 2.81
CA LEU A 279 -3.34 9.36 2.30
C LEU A 279 -2.73 10.64 2.85
N VAL A 280 -2.33 11.54 1.96
CA VAL A 280 -1.77 12.86 2.30
C VAL A 280 -2.85 13.93 2.25
N GLU A 281 -3.75 13.82 1.26
CA GLU A 281 -4.83 14.78 1.04
C GLU A 281 -6.00 14.10 0.32
N PHE A 282 -7.22 14.46 0.70
CA PHE A 282 -8.44 14.12 -0.01
C PHE A 282 -9.22 15.41 -0.29
N THR A 283 -9.52 15.65 -1.56
CA THR A 283 -10.37 16.75 -1.99
C THR A 283 -11.64 16.16 -2.57
N PRO A 284 -12.81 16.34 -1.92
CA PRO A 284 -14.07 15.86 -2.46
C PRO A 284 -14.46 16.62 -3.72
N GLY A 285 -15.06 15.92 -4.69
CA GLY A 285 -15.70 16.49 -5.86
C GLY A 285 -17.01 17.22 -5.49
N ASN A 286 -17.50 18.00 -6.42
CA ASN A 286 -18.75 18.77 -6.26
C ASN A 286 -19.96 18.01 -6.81
#